data_e1e20dc005c33fc09521eb3701a5ef16
#
_entry.id   e1e20dc005c33fc09521eb3701a5ef16
#
_cell.length_a   1.000
_cell.length_b   1.000
_cell.length_c   1.000
_cell.angle_alpha   90.00
_cell.angle_beta   90.00
_cell.angle_gamma   90.00
#
_symmetry.space_group_name_H-M   'P 1'
#
loop_
_entity.id
_entity.type
_entity.pdbx_description
1 polymer ?
#
loop_
_entity_poly.entity_id
_entity_poly.type
_entity_poly.pdbx_seq_one_letter_code
_entity_poly.pdbx_strand_id
1 'polypeptide(L)'
;YGGAATGIGGIIRDVLCMGAQPIALVDPLFFGPLDYEGEVPPGTKHPKYLLGGVVAGIRDYGNRLGIPTVSGGVFFDEAYIGNCIVNVGCVGIVKRSELLRNAVRGPGDVLILVGGRTGRDGIHGVTFASAELSEASEEESRGAVQLGDPITKEPLIHACLEVSSKGLVTGMKDLGGGGLSCVVGEIALAGGCGATVDLDLVPLKETGLAPWEIWVSESQERMMISASEKNVRSILEVFDLWDVPATPIGRVIEDQVVRVRYGGVQVF
;
A
#
# COMPACT_ATOMS: atom_id res chain seq x y z
N TYR A 1 -10.18 -2.51 -13.76
CA TYR A 1 -10.59 -3.13 -12.49
C TYR A 1 -9.46 -3.08 -11.45
N GLY A 2 -8.33 -3.74 -11.70
CA GLY A 2 -7.24 -3.89 -10.74
C GLY A 2 -6.67 -2.56 -10.25
N GLY A 3 -6.38 -1.62 -11.16
CA GLY A 3 -5.87 -0.30 -10.80
C GLY A 3 -6.82 0.51 -9.92
N ALA A 4 -8.14 0.47 -10.21
CA ALA A 4 -9.13 1.15 -9.38
C ALA A 4 -9.24 0.51 -7.98
N ALA A 5 -9.27 -0.81 -7.89
CA ALA A 5 -9.28 -1.54 -6.62
C ALA A 5 -8.04 -1.22 -5.78
N THR A 6 -6.85 -1.25 -6.40
CA THR A 6 -5.59 -0.91 -5.74
C THR A 6 -5.55 0.54 -5.27
N GLY A 7 -6.09 1.48 -6.06
CA GLY A 7 -6.20 2.90 -5.69
C GLY A 7 -7.02 3.11 -4.42
N ILE A 8 -8.17 2.44 -4.29
CA ILE A 8 -8.97 2.43 -3.06
C ILE A 8 -8.13 1.91 -1.88
N GLY A 9 -7.43 0.80 -2.06
CA GLY A 9 -6.57 0.21 -1.02
C GLY A 9 -5.47 1.15 -0.56
N GLY A 10 -4.79 1.82 -1.49
CA GLY A 10 -3.69 2.75 -1.21
C GLY A 10 -4.14 3.93 -0.35
N ILE A 11 -5.16 4.66 -0.78
CA ILE A 11 -5.62 5.85 -0.04
C ILE A 11 -6.18 5.52 1.35
N ILE A 12 -6.78 4.34 1.52
CA ILE A 12 -7.23 3.87 2.84
C ILE A 12 -6.03 3.62 3.75
N ARG A 13 -4.92 3.06 3.23
CA ARG A 13 -3.68 2.86 4.02
C ARG A 13 -3.08 4.19 4.48
N ASP A 14 -3.09 5.21 3.61
CA ASP A 14 -2.60 6.55 3.97
C ASP A 14 -3.35 7.13 5.16
N VAL A 15 -4.67 7.01 5.16
CA VAL A 15 -5.51 7.44 6.28
C VAL A 15 -5.21 6.63 7.54
N LEU A 16 -5.06 5.31 7.40
CA LEU A 16 -4.74 4.39 8.49
C LEU A 16 -3.38 4.69 9.13
N CYS A 17 -2.39 5.15 8.35
CA CYS A 17 -1.07 5.55 8.84
C CYS A 17 -1.12 6.66 9.89
N MET A 18 -2.16 7.47 9.87
CA MET A 18 -2.40 8.52 10.87
C MET A 18 -3.13 8.01 12.13
N GLY A 19 -3.39 6.71 12.24
CA GLY A 19 -4.24 6.14 13.29
C GLY A 19 -5.72 6.48 13.11
N ALA A 20 -6.11 6.97 11.93
CA ALA A 20 -7.47 7.40 11.66
C ALA A 20 -8.33 6.25 11.14
N GLN A 21 -9.58 6.17 11.63
CA GLN A 21 -10.60 5.27 11.11
C GLN A 21 -11.08 5.78 9.77
N PRO A 22 -10.88 5.06 8.65
CA PRO A 22 -11.48 5.40 7.37
C PRO A 22 -13.01 5.27 7.44
N ILE A 23 -13.74 6.29 6.98
CA ILE A 23 -15.21 6.33 7.11
C ILE A 23 -15.95 6.59 5.79
N ALA A 24 -15.28 7.19 4.80
CA ALA A 24 -15.89 7.54 3.53
C ALA A 24 -14.87 7.67 2.42
N LEU A 25 -15.31 7.35 1.21
CA LEU A 25 -14.57 7.54 -0.04
C LEU A 25 -15.22 8.63 -0.89
N VAL A 26 -14.42 9.27 -1.73
CA VAL A 26 -14.84 10.26 -2.72
C VAL A 26 -14.16 9.94 -4.05
N ASP A 27 -14.94 9.66 -5.10
CA ASP A 27 -14.43 9.11 -6.36
C ASP A 27 -14.82 9.95 -7.57
N PRO A 28 -14.15 11.07 -7.90
CA PRO A 28 -14.30 11.73 -9.19
C PRO A 28 -13.62 10.93 -10.30
N LEU A 29 -14.39 10.59 -11.34
CA LEU A 29 -14.01 9.71 -12.43
C LEU A 29 -14.07 10.43 -13.76
N PHE A 30 -13.07 10.24 -14.64
CA PHE A 30 -12.99 10.90 -15.93
C PHE A 30 -12.77 9.87 -17.03
N PHE A 31 -13.66 9.88 -18.04
CA PHE A 31 -13.65 8.92 -19.15
C PHE A 31 -13.89 9.60 -20.49
N GLY A 32 -13.52 8.94 -21.57
CA GLY A 32 -14.03 9.29 -22.90
C GLY A 32 -15.57 9.08 -22.97
N PRO A 33 -16.25 9.68 -23.97
CA PRO A 33 -17.70 9.51 -24.18
C PRO A 33 -18.07 8.03 -24.32
N LEU A 34 -19.16 7.62 -23.68
CA LEU A 34 -19.57 6.21 -23.66
C LEU A 34 -20.22 5.75 -24.97
N ASP A 35 -20.65 6.67 -25.77
CA ASP A 35 -21.24 6.52 -27.11
C ASP A 35 -20.22 6.79 -28.22
N TYR A 36 -18.93 6.83 -27.90
CA TYR A 36 -17.86 7.00 -28.87
C TYR A 36 -17.87 5.88 -29.90
N GLU A 37 -17.98 6.24 -31.20
CA GLU A 37 -18.00 5.28 -32.31
C GLU A 37 -16.71 5.23 -33.12
N GLY A 38 -15.72 6.07 -32.75
CA GLY A 38 -14.42 6.12 -33.42
C GLY A 38 -13.48 4.99 -33.00
N GLU A 39 -12.33 4.93 -33.67
CA GLU A 39 -11.25 4.01 -33.29
C GLU A 39 -10.60 4.49 -31.98
N VAL A 40 -10.45 3.57 -31.03
CA VAL A 40 -9.67 3.84 -29.82
C VAL A 40 -8.17 3.63 -30.09
N PRO A 41 -7.27 4.35 -29.39
CA PRO A 41 -5.82 4.16 -29.57
C PRO A 41 -5.41 2.70 -29.38
N PRO A 42 -4.39 2.20 -30.15
CA PRO A 42 -3.87 0.84 -30.00
C PRO A 42 -3.52 0.51 -28.54
N GLY A 43 -3.78 -0.73 -28.12
CA GLY A 43 -3.54 -1.18 -26.74
C GLY A 43 -4.54 -0.69 -25.69
N THR A 44 -5.51 0.18 -26.07
CA THR A 44 -6.53 0.70 -25.14
C THR A 44 -7.87 -0.01 -25.33
N LYS A 45 -8.78 0.22 -24.38
CA LYS A 45 -10.14 -0.31 -24.43
C LYS A 45 -11.16 0.81 -24.57
N HIS A 46 -12.31 0.50 -25.15
CA HIS A 46 -13.42 1.43 -25.29
C HIS A 46 -13.83 2.05 -23.93
N PRO A 47 -14.15 3.37 -23.85
CA PRO A 47 -14.50 4.05 -22.60
C PRO A 47 -15.58 3.35 -21.78
N LYS A 48 -16.61 2.81 -22.43
CA LYS A 48 -17.68 2.06 -21.76
C LYS A 48 -17.17 0.79 -21.05
N TYR A 49 -16.22 0.08 -21.65
CA TYR A 49 -15.58 -1.08 -21.04
C TYR A 49 -14.73 -0.66 -19.82
N LEU A 50 -13.96 0.43 -19.98
CA LEU A 50 -13.13 0.96 -18.89
C LEU A 50 -13.96 1.39 -17.70
N LEU A 51 -15.05 2.15 -17.93
CA LEU A 51 -15.96 2.57 -16.87
C LEU A 51 -16.54 1.38 -16.11
N GLY A 52 -17.00 0.35 -16.82
CA GLY A 52 -17.53 -0.86 -16.19
C GLY A 52 -16.50 -1.55 -15.29
N GLY A 53 -15.25 -1.67 -15.75
CA GLY A 53 -14.15 -2.25 -14.98
C GLY A 53 -13.75 -1.41 -13.76
N VAL A 54 -13.68 -0.10 -13.91
CA VAL A 54 -13.33 0.84 -12.82
C VAL A 54 -14.40 0.81 -11.73
N VAL A 55 -15.68 0.95 -12.11
CA VAL A 55 -16.80 0.91 -11.14
C VAL A 55 -16.85 -0.44 -10.42
N ALA A 56 -16.60 -1.54 -11.12
CA ALA A 56 -16.52 -2.86 -10.48
C ALA A 56 -15.36 -2.94 -9.48
N GLY A 57 -14.18 -2.40 -9.80
CA GLY A 57 -13.04 -2.36 -8.88
C GLY A 57 -13.31 -1.56 -7.61
N ILE A 58 -13.89 -0.36 -7.76
CA ILE A 58 -14.31 0.50 -6.64
C ILE A 58 -15.34 -0.21 -5.76
N ARG A 59 -16.39 -0.74 -6.39
CA ARG A 59 -17.48 -1.45 -5.71
C ARG A 59 -16.97 -2.64 -4.89
N ASP A 60 -16.22 -3.52 -5.55
CA ASP A 60 -15.82 -4.79 -4.93
C ASP A 60 -14.83 -4.57 -3.79
N TYR A 61 -13.96 -3.57 -3.90
CA TYR A 61 -13.03 -3.22 -2.83
C TYR A 61 -13.73 -2.50 -1.69
N GLY A 62 -14.45 -1.41 -1.97
CA GLY A 62 -15.14 -0.59 -0.96
C GLY A 62 -16.21 -1.38 -0.17
N ASN A 63 -17.01 -2.19 -0.86
CA ASN A 63 -18.05 -3.00 -0.22
C ASN A 63 -17.49 -4.02 0.78
N ARG A 64 -16.35 -4.63 0.47
CA ARG A 64 -15.70 -5.60 1.37
C ARG A 64 -15.14 -4.96 2.63
N LEU A 65 -14.75 -3.69 2.56
CA LEU A 65 -14.27 -2.92 3.70
C LEU A 65 -15.39 -2.22 4.47
N GLY A 66 -16.61 -2.22 3.95
CA GLY A 66 -17.72 -1.50 4.55
C GLY A 66 -17.56 0.04 4.52
N ILE A 67 -16.72 0.58 3.64
CA ILE A 67 -16.47 2.01 3.52
C ILE A 67 -17.23 2.54 2.30
N PRO A 68 -18.24 3.40 2.48
CA PRO A 68 -19.07 3.88 1.39
C PRO A 68 -18.38 4.98 0.58
N THR A 69 -18.56 4.98 -0.75
CA THR A 69 -18.34 6.17 -1.59
C THR A 69 -19.52 7.12 -1.40
N VAL A 70 -19.28 8.28 -0.80
CA VAL A 70 -20.32 9.24 -0.41
C VAL A 70 -20.43 10.44 -1.34
N SER A 71 -19.42 10.66 -2.19
CA SER A 71 -19.37 11.77 -3.14
C SER A 71 -18.48 11.43 -4.33
N GLY A 72 -18.55 12.22 -5.36
CA GLY A 72 -17.78 12.10 -6.59
C GLY A 72 -18.59 12.57 -7.77
N GLY A 73 -18.20 12.16 -8.96
CA GLY A 73 -18.91 12.44 -10.21
C GLY A 73 -18.26 11.69 -11.35
N VAL A 74 -18.97 11.53 -12.45
CA VAL A 74 -18.43 10.95 -13.67
C VAL A 74 -18.45 12.06 -14.74
N PHE A 75 -17.29 12.33 -15.31
CA PHE A 75 -17.08 13.37 -16.29
C PHE A 75 -16.61 12.75 -17.61
N PHE A 76 -17.11 13.24 -18.73
CA PHE A 76 -16.80 12.70 -20.05
C PHE A 76 -16.20 13.77 -20.94
N ASP A 77 -15.04 13.44 -21.55
CA ASP A 77 -14.38 14.29 -22.54
C ASP A 77 -13.54 13.41 -23.46
N GLU A 78 -13.42 13.77 -24.73
CA GLU A 78 -12.66 13.01 -25.73
C GLU A 78 -11.16 12.89 -25.36
N ALA A 79 -10.61 13.84 -24.60
CA ALA A 79 -9.23 13.78 -24.12
C ALA A 79 -8.95 12.55 -23.22
N TYR A 80 -9.98 11.92 -22.67
CA TYR A 80 -9.85 10.71 -21.86
C TYR A 80 -10.11 9.40 -22.61
N ILE A 81 -10.23 9.44 -23.94
CA ILE A 81 -10.27 8.22 -24.75
C ILE A 81 -8.91 7.56 -24.69
N GLY A 82 -8.87 6.32 -24.18
CA GLY A 82 -7.64 5.56 -24.00
C GLY A 82 -6.85 5.84 -22.73
N ASN A 83 -7.14 6.93 -22.00
CA ASN A 83 -6.51 7.24 -20.72
C ASN A 83 -7.53 7.79 -19.72
N CYS A 84 -8.35 6.91 -19.16
CA CYS A 84 -9.27 7.30 -18.10
C CYS A 84 -8.53 7.68 -16.81
N ILE A 85 -9.04 8.66 -16.07
CA ILE A 85 -8.51 9.05 -14.77
C ILE A 85 -9.49 8.63 -13.67
N VAL A 86 -8.95 7.95 -12.67
CA VAL A 86 -9.66 7.52 -11.47
C VAL A 86 -8.99 8.20 -10.28
N ASN A 87 -9.65 9.19 -9.70
CA ASN A 87 -9.19 9.80 -8.46
C ASN A 87 -9.98 9.23 -7.30
N VAL A 88 -9.28 8.90 -6.24
CA VAL A 88 -9.90 8.40 -5.01
C VAL A 88 -9.43 9.25 -3.84
N GLY A 89 -10.40 9.81 -3.12
CA GLY A 89 -10.16 10.43 -1.81
C GLY A 89 -10.71 9.56 -0.70
N CYS A 90 -10.09 9.60 0.47
CA CYS A 90 -10.57 8.93 1.67
C CYS A 90 -10.64 9.90 2.83
N VAL A 91 -11.73 9.86 3.58
CA VAL A 91 -11.93 10.63 4.79
C VAL A 91 -11.80 9.70 6.00
N GLY A 92 -10.98 10.09 6.97
CA GLY A 92 -10.83 9.38 8.23
C GLY A 92 -11.10 10.25 9.44
N ILE A 93 -11.39 9.62 10.56
CA ILE A 93 -11.60 10.29 11.84
C ILE A 93 -10.62 9.72 12.87
N VAL A 94 -9.96 10.62 13.60
CA VAL A 94 -9.06 10.28 14.70
C VAL A 94 -9.18 11.33 15.81
N LYS A 95 -9.04 10.92 17.06
CA LYS A 95 -8.90 11.87 18.15
C LYS A 95 -7.52 12.54 18.05
N ARG A 96 -7.47 13.86 18.28
CA ARG A 96 -6.23 14.62 18.20
C ARG A 96 -5.10 14.04 19.07
N SER A 97 -5.44 13.46 20.20
CA SER A 97 -4.49 12.81 21.12
C SER A 97 -3.97 11.46 20.64
N GLU A 98 -4.63 10.83 19.66
CA GLU A 98 -4.31 9.51 19.10
C GLU A 98 -3.68 9.61 17.71
N LEU A 99 -3.50 10.84 17.20
CA LEU A 99 -2.92 11.07 15.87
C LEU A 99 -1.48 10.56 15.82
N LEU A 100 -1.23 9.60 14.94
CA LEU A 100 0.10 9.07 14.67
C LEU A 100 0.85 9.94 13.65
N ARG A 101 2.16 9.80 13.68
CA ARG A 101 3.06 10.35 12.66
C ARG A 101 3.71 9.21 11.87
N ASN A 102 4.03 9.47 10.62
CA ASN A 102 4.78 8.54 9.77
C ASN A 102 6.28 8.63 10.07
N ALA A 103 6.65 8.48 11.34
CA ALA A 103 8.02 8.64 11.82
C ALA A 103 8.28 7.70 13.00
N VAL A 104 9.49 7.18 13.08
CA VAL A 104 9.97 6.48 14.28
C VAL A 104 10.13 7.46 15.43
N ARG A 105 10.06 6.97 16.66
CA ARG A 105 10.31 7.79 17.85
C ARG A 105 11.80 8.06 18.07
N GLY A 106 12.64 7.02 17.84
CA GLY A 106 14.07 7.11 18.05
C GLY A 106 14.76 5.75 18.00
N PRO A 107 16.09 5.74 18.21
CA PRO A 107 16.90 4.52 18.21
C PRO A 107 16.37 3.50 19.21
N GLY A 108 16.42 2.22 18.83
CA GLY A 108 15.92 1.10 19.60
C GLY A 108 14.47 0.70 19.32
N ASP A 109 13.69 1.53 18.63
CA ASP A 109 12.38 1.11 18.15
C ASP A 109 12.53 -0.08 17.19
N VAL A 110 11.58 -0.99 17.24
CA VAL A 110 11.49 -2.17 16.37
C VAL A 110 10.61 -1.87 15.18
N LEU A 111 11.06 -2.25 14.00
CA LEU A 111 10.29 -2.18 12.75
C LEU A 111 9.58 -3.52 12.54
N ILE A 112 8.25 -3.47 12.50
CA ILE A 112 7.38 -4.63 12.36
C ILE A 112 6.63 -4.53 11.04
N LEU A 113 6.87 -5.47 10.13
CA LEU A 113 6.11 -5.61 8.90
C LEU A 113 4.82 -6.35 9.19
N VAL A 114 3.69 -5.76 8.82
CA VAL A 114 2.36 -6.32 9.08
C VAL A 114 1.51 -6.39 7.81
N GLY A 115 0.57 -7.34 7.77
CA GLY A 115 -0.35 -7.52 6.64
C GLY A 115 0.08 -8.63 5.68
N GLY A 116 -0.17 -8.42 4.39
CA GLY A 116 0.08 -9.42 3.35
C GLY A 116 1.54 -9.83 3.21
N ARG A 117 1.77 -10.98 2.59
CA ARG A 117 3.11 -11.48 2.29
C ARG A 117 3.72 -10.77 1.07
N THR A 118 5.04 -10.76 0.98
CA THR A 118 5.82 -10.17 -0.11
C THR A 118 6.00 -11.15 -1.27
N GLY A 119 5.68 -10.74 -2.47
CA GLY A 119 5.86 -11.50 -3.71
C GLY A 119 6.52 -10.67 -4.80
N ARG A 120 6.53 -11.16 -6.05
CA ARG A 120 7.01 -10.42 -7.23
C ARG A 120 6.01 -9.43 -7.79
N ASP A 121 4.79 -9.42 -7.28
CA ASP A 121 3.74 -8.49 -7.70
C ASP A 121 4.14 -7.04 -7.39
N GLY A 122 3.90 -6.16 -8.36
CA GLY A 122 4.19 -4.73 -8.25
C GLY A 122 5.66 -4.34 -8.39
N ILE A 123 6.59 -5.28 -8.65
CA ILE A 123 7.98 -4.91 -8.95
C ILE A 123 8.01 -4.02 -10.20
N HIS A 124 8.63 -2.83 -10.07
CA HIS A 124 8.60 -1.75 -11.07
C HIS A 124 7.21 -1.14 -11.33
N GLY A 125 6.23 -1.33 -10.44
CA GLY A 125 4.88 -0.80 -10.61
C GLY A 125 4.83 0.70 -10.80
N VAL A 126 5.58 1.46 -10.02
CA VAL A 126 5.68 2.94 -10.14
C VAL A 126 6.34 3.33 -11.47
N THR A 127 7.39 2.64 -11.89
CA THR A 127 8.06 2.89 -13.18
C THR A 127 7.10 2.62 -14.34
N PHE A 128 6.38 1.51 -14.29
CA PHE A 128 5.36 1.14 -15.27
C PHE A 128 4.21 2.16 -15.34
N ALA A 129 3.72 2.62 -14.18
CA ALA A 129 2.65 3.62 -14.11
C ALA A 129 3.05 4.98 -14.69
N SER A 130 4.36 5.26 -14.80
CA SER A 130 4.91 6.51 -15.32
C SER A 130 5.41 6.39 -16.77
N ALA A 131 5.38 5.20 -17.37
CA ALA A 131 5.82 4.96 -18.73
C ALA A 131 4.68 5.11 -19.75
N GLU A 132 5.02 5.45 -21.00
CA GLU A 132 4.08 5.35 -22.11
C GLU A 132 3.75 3.87 -22.38
N LEU A 133 2.46 3.53 -22.43
CA LEU A 133 2.01 2.17 -22.67
C LEU A 133 2.09 1.83 -24.15
N SER A 134 2.63 0.66 -24.48
CA SER A 134 2.68 0.08 -25.82
C SER A 134 1.99 -1.29 -25.84
N GLU A 135 1.77 -1.86 -27.01
CA GLU A 135 1.20 -3.21 -27.14
C GLU A 135 2.07 -4.28 -26.44
N ALA A 136 3.40 -4.10 -26.41
CA ALA A 136 4.32 -4.99 -25.71
C ALA A 136 4.24 -4.86 -24.18
N SER A 137 3.71 -3.75 -23.64
CA SER A 137 3.63 -3.50 -22.20
C SER A 137 2.76 -4.53 -21.47
N GLU A 138 1.75 -5.11 -22.13
CA GLU A 138 0.87 -6.11 -21.52
C GLU A 138 1.62 -7.42 -21.21
N GLU A 139 2.56 -7.84 -22.07
CA GLU A 139 3.35 -9.05 -21.85
C GLU A 139 4.58 -8.80 -20.95
N GLU A 140 5.27 -7.70 -21.16
CA GLU A 140 6.52 -7.38 -20.45
C GLU A 140 6.29 -6.91 -19.01
N SER A 141 5.15 -6.28 -18.73
CA SER A 141 4.89 -5.61 -17.45
C SER A 141 3.75 -6.21 -16.66
N ARG A 142 3.29 -7.40 -17.00
CA ARG A 142 2.18 -8.07 -16.30
C ARG A 142 2.45 -8.23 -14.80
N GLY A 143 3.69 -8.50 -14.42
CA GLY A 143 4.14 -8.59 -13.01
C GLY A 143 4.20 -7.24 -12.28
N ALA A 144 4.26 -6.12 -13.01
CA ALA A 144 4.29 -4.79 -12.42
C ALA A 144 2.92 -4.32 -11.88
N VAL A 145 1.83 -5.00 -12.25
CA VAL A 145 0.48 -4.66 -11.77
C VAL A 145 0.35 -5.02 -10.30
N GLN A 146 0.05 -4.03 -9.50
CA GLN A 146 -0.28 -4.21 -8.09
C GLN A 146 -1.70 -4.81 -7.96
N LEU A 147 -1.85 -5.82 -7.13
CA LEU A 147 -3.13 -6.49 -6.89
C LEU A 147 -3.70 -6.09 -5.53
N GLY A 148 -4.81 -5.36 -5.52
CA GLY A 148 -5.53 -5.03 -4.30
C GLY A 148 -6.29 -6.24 -3.75
N ASP A 149 -6.09 -6.57 -2.47
CA ASP A 149 -6.76 -7.66 -1.76
C ASP A 149 -7.56 -7.13 -0.56
N PRO A 150 -8.85 -6.83 -0.73
CA PRO A 150 -9.67 -6.31 0.35
C PRO A 150 -9.94 -7.33 1.46
N ILE A 151 -9.75 -8.64 1.22
CA ILE A 151 -9.94 -9.68 2.24
C ILE A 151 -8.81 -9.61 3.26
N THR A 152 -7.57 -9.45 2.80
CA THR A 152 -6.42 -9.21 3.69
C THR A 152 -6.49 -7.82 4.34
N LYS A 153 -7.05 -6.83 3.62
CA LYS A 153 -7.11 -5.44 4.08
C LYS A 153 -8.04 -5.23 5.26
N GLU A 154 -9.20 -5.83 5.26
CA GLU A 154 -10.23 -5.61 6.28
C GLU A 154 -9.71 -5.92 7.69
N PRO A 155 -9.19 -7.12 8.01
CA PRO A 155 -8.64 -7.41 9.33
C PRO A 155 -7.39 -6.57 9.66
N LEU A 156 -6.58 -6.21 8.64
CA LEU A 156 -5.43 -5.33 8.82
C LEU A 156 -5.85 -3.94 9.34
N ILE A 157 -6.96 -3.37 8.84
CA ILE A 157 -7.49 -2.09 9.34
C ILE A 157 -7.80 -2.20 10.83
N HIS A 158 -8.51 -3.23 11.24
CA HIS A 158 -8.91 -3.43 12.63
C HIS A 158 -7.70 -3.62 13.55
N ALA A 159 -6.75 -4.48 13.17
CA ALA A 159 -5.52 -4.70 13.94
C ALA A 159 -4.70 -3.40 14.10
N CYS A 160 -4.52 -2.64 13.02
CA CYS A 160 -3.79 -1.37 13.05
C CYS A 160 -4.47 -0.32 13.95
N LEU A 161 -5.79 -0.18 13.86
CA LEU A 161 -6.55 0.74 14.72
C LEU A 161 -6.52 0.32 16.18
N GLU A 162 -6.56 -0.97 16.48
CA GLU A 162 -6.49 -1.49 17.83
C GLU A 162 -5.13 -1.21 18.48
N VAL A 163 -4.01 -1.50 17.80
CA VAL A 163 -2.68 -1.19 18.36
C VAL A 163 -2.43 0.31 18.49
N SER A 164 -3.00 1.12 17.59
CA SER A 164 -2.96 2.58 17.67
C SER A 164 -3.73 3.10 18.88
N SER A 165 -4.98 2.68 19.05
CA SER A 165 -5.84 3.12 20.17
C SER A 165 -5.31 2.71 21.54
N LYS A 166 -4.61 1.58 21.60
CA LYS A 166 -3.92 1.10 22.82
C LYS A 166 -2.58 1.84 23.08
N GLY A 167 -2.15 2.75 22.19
CA GLY A 167 -0.88 3.47 22.32
C GLY A 167 0.37 2.59 22.27
N LEU A 168 0.28 1.45 21.58
CA LEU A 168 1.39 0.49 21.49
C LEU A 168 2.43 0.87 20.44
N VAL A 169 2.04 1.65 19.43
CA VAL A 169 2.87 2.03 18.29
C VAL A 169 3.46 3.43 18.45
N THR A 170 4.63 3.67 17.87
CA THR A 170 5.30 4.98 17.85
C THR A 170 5.14 5.67 16.51
N GLY A 171 4.96 4.91 15.45
CA GLY A 171 4.71 5.39 14.09
C GLY A 171 4.16 4.26 13.22
N MET A 172 3.53 4.64 12.12
CA MET A 172 2.96 3.71 11.15
C MET A 172 3.08 4.30 9.74
N LYS A 173 3.42 3.48 8.75
CA LYS A 173 3.50 3.86 7.35
C LYS A 173 3.09 2.70 6.47
N ASP A 174 2.39 3.01 5.37
CA ASP A 174 2.01 2.00 4.38
C ASP A 174 3.18 1.66 3.44
N LEU A 175 3.15 0.48 2.86
CA LEU A 175 4.03 0.08 1.78
C LEU A 175 3.31 0.35 0.45
N GLY A 176 3.71 1.43 -0.19
CA GLY A 176 3.30 1.79 -1.54
C GLY A 176 4.41 1.52 -2.55
N GLY A 177 4.64 2.48 -3.45
CA GLY A 177 5.69 2.41 -4.46
C GLY A 177 7.08 2.23 -3.85
N GLY A 178 7.89 1.37 -4.47
CA GLY A 178 9.22 1.00 -4.00
C GLY A 178 9.25 0.08 -2.77
N GLY A 179 8.11 -0.32 -2.23
CA GLY A 179 8.01 -1.30 -1.15
C GLY A 179 8.84 -0.96 0.09
N LEU A 180 9.62 -1.93 0.58
CA LEU A 180 10.48 -1.75 1.76
C LEU A 180 11.56 -0.68 1.54
N SER A 181 12.06 -0.52 0.31
CA SER A 181 13.13 0.44 0.01
C SER A 181 12.73 1.88 0.30
N CYS A 182 11.47 2.24 0.05
CA CYS A 182 10.95 3.56 0.36
C CYS A 182 10.52 3.65 1.83
N VAL A 183 9.68 2.73 2.31
CA VAL A 183 9.05 2.87 3.63
C VAL A 183 10.05 2.88 4.78
N VAL A 184 11.10 2.03 4.71
CA VAL A 184 12.12 1.96 5.78
C VAL A 184 12.92 3.26 5.86
N GLY A 185 13.33 3.77 4.69
CA GLY A 185 14.04 5.05 4.62
C GLY A 185 13.20 6.23 5.09
N GLU A 186 11.97 6.32 4.61
CA GLU A 186 11.07 7.44 4.92
C GLU A 186 10.68 7.50 6.40
N ILE A 187 10.27 6.38 7.01
CA ILE A 187 9.87 6.36 8.43
C ILE A 187 11.05 6.64 9.38
N ALA A 188 12.23 6.13 9.04
CA ALA A 188 13.45 6.37 9.82
C ALA A 188 13.93 7.82 9.70
N LEU A 189 14.04 8.35 8.46
CA LEU A 189 14.48 9.70 8.18
C LEU A 189 13.54 10.75 8.78
N ALA A 190 12.23 10.53 8.72
CA ALA A 190 11.25 11.42 9.36
C ALA A 190 11.43 11.51 10.88
N GLY A 191 12.00 10.48 11.51
CA GLY A 191 12.41 10.48 12.92
C GLY A 191 13.85 10.96 13.17
N GLY A 192 14.59 11.37 12.13
CA GLY A 192 16.00 11.77 12.24
C GLY A 192 16.97 10.61 12.49
N CYS A 193 16.58 9.38 12.18
CA CYS A 193 17.28 8.14 12.45
C CYS A 193 17.61 7.38 11.17
N GLY A 194 18.28 6.24 11.31
CA GLY A 194 18.40 5.21 10.30
C GLY A 194 17.79 3.89 10.76
N ALA A 195 18.00 2.83 9.99
CA ALA A 195 17.45 1.53 10.29
C ALA A 195 18.36 0.39 9.85
N THR A 196 18.23 -0.75 10.53
CA THR A 196 18.72 -2.04 10.06
C THR A 196 17.55 -2.95 9.77
N VAL A 197 17.56 -3.65 8.64
CA VAL A 197 16.52 -4.60 8.22
C VAL A 197 17.15 -5.92 7.83
N ASP A 198 16.50 -7.01 8.21
CA ASP A 198 16.86 -8.37 7.83
C ASP A 198 15.79 -8.94 6.90
N LEU A 199 16.15 -9.14 5.64
CA LEU A 199 15.23 -9.64 4.62
C LEU A 199 14.87 -11.12 4.77
N ASP A 200 15.70 -11.89 5.51
CA ASP A 200 15.39 -13.28 5.80
C ASP A 200 14.14 -13.43 6.69
N LEU A 201 13.78 -12.37 7.42
CA LEU A 201 12.60 -12.34 8.28
C LEU A 201 11.32 -11.91 7.55
N VAL A 202 11.41 -11.41 6.32
CA VAL A 202 10.24 -10.94 5.55
C VAL A 202 9.37 -12.12 5.13
N PRO A 203 8.06 -12.13 5.48
CA PRO A 203 7.15 -13.19 5.05
C PRO A 203 6.96 -13.16 3.52
N LEU A 204 7.23 -14.26 2.85
CA LEU A 204 7.20 -14.37 1.39
C LEU A 204 5.97 -15.15 0.91
N LYS A 205 5.40 -14.78 -0.25
CA LYS A 205 4.35 -15.51 -0.96
C LYS A 205 4.89 -16.77 -1.64
N GLU A 206 6.16 -16.72 -2.06
CA GLU A 206 6.82 -17.75 -2.85
C GLU A 206 8.29 -17.86 -2.49
N THR A 207 8.92 -18.97 -2.81
CA THR A 207 10.35 -19.19 -2.58
C THR A 207 11.19 -18.64 -3.74
N GLY A 208 12.48 -18.38 -3.49
CA GLY A 208 13.44 -18.02 -4.54
C GLY A 208 13.40 -16.57 -4.98
N LEU A 209 12.82 -15.66 -4.16
CA LEU A 209 12.99 -14.23 -4.38
C LEU A 209 14.44 -13.83 -4.07
N ALA A 210 15.02 -13.04 -4.97
CA ALA A 210 16.30 -12.39 -4.74
C ALA A 210 16.15 -11.25 -3.71
N PRO A 211 17.22 -10.88 -2.97
CA PRO A 211 17.16 -9.80 -1.98
C PRO A 211 16.58 -8.49 -2.52
N TRP A 212 16.96 -8.11 -3.75
CA TRP A 212 16.45 -6.90 -4.39
C TRP A 212 14.95 -7.00 -4.71
N GLU A 213 14.43 -8.18 -5.11
CA GLU A 213 13.00 -8.38 -5.36
C GLU A 213 12.20 -8.20 -4.08
N ILE A 214 12.68 -8.73 -2.94
CA ILE A 214 12.05 -8.55 -1.62
C ILE A 214 12.05 -7.07 -1.24
N TRP A 215 13.16 -6.37 -1.51
CA TRP A 215 13.40 -4.99 -1.08
C TRP A 215 12.52 -3.97 -1.84
N VAL A 216 12.31 -4.18 -3.15
CA VAL A 216 11.55 -3.25 -4.01
C VAL A 216 10.12 -3.72 -4.33
N SER A 217 9.72 -4.90 -3.90
CA SER A 217 8.36 -5.41 -4.14
C SER A 217 7.30 -4.44 -3.63
N GLU A 218 6.29 -4.19 -4.46
CA GLU A 218 5.14 -3.35 -4.14
C GLU A 218 3.87 -4.18 -3.83
N SER A 219 4.05 -5.42 -3.35
CA SER A 219 2.92 -6.26 -2.90
C SER A 219 2.03 -5.46 -1.97
N GLN A 220 0.75 -5.43 -2.29
CA GLN A 220 -0.24 -4.60 -1.59
C GLN A 220 -0.58 -5.15 -0.21
N GLU A 221 -1.34 -4.39 0.55
CA GLU A 221 -1.89 -4.72 1.87
C GLU A 221 -0.80 -4.97 2.93
N ARG A 222 0.32 -4.25 2.84
CA ARG A 222 1.38 -4.29 3.84
C ARG A 222 1.55 -2.92 4.48
N MET A 223 1.90 -2.93 5.77
CA MET A 223 2.23 -1.71 6.51
C MET A 223 3.47 -1.94 7.37
N MET A 224 4.19 -0.87 7.65
CA MET A 224 5.31 -0.83 8.59
C MET A 224 4.87 -0.16 9.88
N ILE A 225 5.04 -0.84 10.99
CA ILE A 225 4.83 -0.31 12.32
C ILE A 225 6.18 -0.09 12.99
N SER A 226 6.36 1.05 13.64
CA SER A 226 7.44 1.30 14.58
C SER A 226 6.90 1.24 16.00
N ALA A 227 7.61 0.55 16.88
CA ALA A 227 7.22 0.41 18.28
C ALA A 227 8.42 0.23 19.20
N SER A 228 8.28 0.64 20.47
CA SER A 228 9.28 0.31 21.48
C SER A 228 9.32 -1.20 21.73
N GLU A 229 10.50 -1.75 22.00
CA GLU A 229 10.75 -3.19 22.26
C GLU A 229 9.73 -3.78 23.23
N LYS A 230 9.42 -3.09 24.33
CA LYS A 230 8.49 -3.56 25.36
C LYS A 230 7.07 -3.82 24.86
N ASN A 231 6.65 -3.18 23.77
CA ASN A 231 5.31 -3.27 23.21
C ASN A 231 5.19 -4.34 22.11
N VAL A 232 6.33 -4.83 21.57
CA VAL A 232 6.35 -5.77 20.44
C VAL A 232 5.45 -6.97 20.68
N ARG A 233 5.59 -7.62 21.84
CA ARG A 233 4.79 -8.80 22.19
C ARG A 233 3.28 -8.50 22.14
N SER A 234 2.84 -7.42 22.74
CA SER A 234 1.42 -7.05 22.77
C SER A 234 0.89 -6.70 21.37
N ILE A 235 1.74 -6.12 20.49
CA ILE A 235 1.39 -5.88 19.09
C ILE A 235 1.19 -7.21 18.37
N LEU A 236 2.12 -8.15 18.49
CA LEU A 236 2.02 -9.46 17.85
C LEU A 236 0.76 -10.22 18.31
N GLU A 237 0.43 -10.16 19.61
CA GLU A 237 -0.79 -10.77 20.18
C GLU A 237 -2.07 -10.16 19.57
N VAL A 238 -2.11 -8.86 19.31
CA VAL A 238 -3.26 -8.21 18.64
C VAL A 238 -3.36 -8.66 17.19
N PHE A 239 -2.26 -8.68 16.44
CA PHE A 239 -2.27 -9.11 15.05
C PHE A 239 -2.64 -10.59 14.89
N ASP A 240 -2.18 -11.45 15.81
CA ASP A 240 -2.55 -12.87 15.85
C ASP A 240 -4.06 -13.05 16.08
N LEU A 241 -4.68 -12.24 16.98
CA LEU A 241 -6.11 -12.26 17.20
C LEU A 241 -6.94 -11.93 15.95
N TRP A 242 -6.41 -11.06 15.09
CA TRP A 242 -7.04 -10.68 13.82
C TRP A 242 -6.64 -11.59 12.64
N ASP A 243 -5.85 -12.64 12.87
CA ASP A 243 -5.28 -13.53 11.84
C ASP A 243 -4.50 -12.75 10.75
N VAL A 244 -3.77 -11.73 11.17
CA VAL A 244 -2.95 -10.89 10.30
C VAL A 244 -1.47 -11.13 10.59
N PRO A 245 -0.65 -11.50 9.59
CA PRO A 245 0.79 -11.65 9.78
C PRO A 245 1.43 -10.37 10.33
N ALA A 246 2.30 -10.53 11.34
CA ALA A 246 3.10 -9.45 11.90
C ALA A 246 4.50 -9.99 12.25
N THR A 247 5.54 -9.39 11.68
CA THR A 247 6.91 -9.89 11.82
C THR A 247 7.86 -8.74 12.11
N PRO A 248 8.57 -8.74 13.23
CA PRO A 248 9.70 -7.84 13.45
C PRO A 248 10.81 -8.13 12.44
N ILE A 249 11.12 -7.17 11.56
CA ILE A 249 12.12 -7.35 10.50
C ILE A 249 13.34 -6.45 10.65
N GLY A 250 13.32 -5.53 11.62
CA GLY A 250 14.42 -4.58 11.76
C GLY A 250 14.34 -3.72 13.02
N ARG A 251 15.31 -2.82 13.14
CA ARG A 251 15.44 -1.88 14.25
C ARG A 251 15.88 -0.52 13.77
N VAL A 252 15.43 0.49 14.48
CA VAL A 252 15.87 1.87 14.32
C VAL A 252 17.23 2.06 14.97
N ILE A 253 18.12 2.73 14.27
CA ILE A 253 19.49 3.03 14.72
C ILE A 253 19.76 4.54 14.73
N GLU A 254 20.76 4.97 15.49
CA GLU A 254 21.13 6.38 15.60
C GLU A 254 21.75 6.94 14.30
N ASP A 255 22.59 6.12 13.64
CA ASP A 255 23.21 6.48 12.36
C ASP A 255 22.12 6.72 11.31
N GLN A 256 22.17 7.82 10.58
CA GLN A 256 21.21 8.15 9.51
C GLN A 256 21.51 7.38 8.21
N VAL A 257 21.56 6.05 8.31
CA VAL A 257 21.80 5.13 7.19
C VAL A 257 20.81 3.98 7.26
N VAL A 258 20.50 3.39 6.14
CA VAL A 258 19.75 2.13 6.07
C VAL A 258 20.73 1.00 5.74
N ARG A 259 20.76 -0.04 6.57
CA ARG A 259 21.56 -1.25 6.36
C ARG A 259 20.62 -2.43 6.17
N VAL A 260 20.77 -3.13 5.08
CA VAL A 260 19.91 -4.26 4.72
C VAL A 260 20.77 -5.52 4.69
N ARG A 261 20.29 -6.57 5.35
CA ARG A 261 20.96 -7.87 5.44
C ARG A 261 20.13 -8.95 4.77
N TYR A 262 20.81 -9.93 4.21
CA TYR A 262 20.24 -11.16 3.68
C TYR A 262 21.27 -12.29 3.75
N GLY A 263 20.86 -13.51 4.18
CA GLY A 263 21.77 -14.61 4.36
C GLY A 263 22.91 -14.33 5.35
N GLY A 264 22.69 -13.45 6.33
CA GLY A 264 23.68 -13.05 7.32
C GLY A 264 24.71 -12.01 6.85
N VAL A 265 24.66 -11.56 5.58
CA VAL A 265 25.56 -10.54 5.03
C VAL A 265 24.82 -9.24 4.73
N GLN A 266 25.54 -8.13 4.74
CA GLN A 266 24.95 -6.85 4.30
C GLN A 266 24.91 -6.82 2.78
N VAL A 267 23.73 -6.55 2.22
CA VAL A 267 23.46 -6.53 0.77
C VAL A 267 23.23 -5.12 0.22
N PHE A 268 22.79 -4.18 1.09
CA PHE A 268 22.62 -2.76 0.80
C PHE A 268 23.06 -1.90 1.99
#